data_afe8bc584dfc326e5be24de2863c0498
#
_entry.id   afe8bc584dfc326e5be24de2863c0498
#
_cell.length_a   1.000
_cell.length_b   1.000
_cell.length_c   1.000
_cell.angle_alpha   90.00
_cell.angle_beta   90.00
_cell.angle_gamma   90.00
#
_symmetry.space_group_name_H-M   'P 1'
#
loop_
_entity.id
_entity.type
_entity.pdbx_description
1 polymer ?
#
loop_
_entity_poly.entity_id
_entity_poly.type
_entity_poly.pdbx_seq_one_letter_code
_entity_poly.pdbx_strand_id
1 'polypeptide(L)'
;DLDLSSLAFPEDYSREDEWIPQLVVSADIILDYGSGDTMILGAEYFYNGQGYDGAQLEDPNFLLWLGLQGGLRPLYLGRHYGALALVLPAPGRLEDSSFTFSTIGNFSDGSFLSRLDYSYRLLQDLSINAFAMYQFGSVGEFNYSNTVEIPGQEPLRIPGPELMLGGAFRMDF
;
A
#
# COMPACT_ATOMS: atom_id res chain seq x y z
N ASP A 1 -22.31 17.37 -25.49
CA ASP A 1 -23.25 16.43 -24.85
C ASP A 1 -22.49 15.14 -24.61
N LEU A 2 -22.25 14.83 -23.32
CA LEU A 2 -21.72 13.53 -22.90
C LEU A 2 -22.83 12.50 -23.17
N ASP A 3 -22.58 11.62 -24.12
CA ASP A 3 -23.48 10.50 -24.40
C ASP A 3 -23.35 9.45 -23.29
N LEU A 4 -24.16 9.60 -22.25
CA LEU A 4 -24.22 8.68 -21.12
C LEU A 4 -24.84 7.32 -21.50
N SER A 5 -25.39 7.18 -22.70
CA SER A 5 -25.99 5.92 -23.16
C SER A 5 -24.95 4.86 -23.54
N SER A 6 -23.68 5.28 -23.72
CA SER A 6 -22.55 4.38 -23.97
C SER A 6 -21.93 3.81 -22.69
N LEU A 7 -22.28 4.32 -21.50
CA LEU A 7 -21.90 3.76 -20.22
C LEU A 7 -22.75 2.51 -19.95
N ALA A 8 -22.31 1.37 -20.46
CA ALA A 8 -22.86 0.09 -20.06
C ALA A 8 -22.45 -0.16 -18.59
N PHE A 9 -23.25 0.28 -17.66
CA PHE A 9 -23.09 -0.13 -16.26
C PHE A 9 -23.35 -1.64 -16.21
N PRO A 10 -22.41 -2.41 -15.64
CA PRO A 10 -22.66 -3.84 -15.45
C PRO A 10 -23.94 -4.01 -14.64
N GLU A 11 -24.88 -4.75 -15.20
CA GLU A 11 -26.07 -5.17 -14.47
C GLU A 11 -25.61 -6.07 -13.32
N ASP A 12 -25.95 -5.66 -12.10
CA ASP A 12 -25.93 -6.44 -10.87
C ASP A 12 -24.55 -6.95 -10.38
N TYR A 13 -23.78 -6.07 -9.71
CA TYR A 13 -22.63 -6.47 -8.86
C TYR A 13 -23.00 -6.62 -7.37
N SER A 14 -24.29 -6.73 -7.04
CA SER A 14 -24.72 -7.03 -5.68
C SER A 14 -24.30 -8.45 -5.31
N ARG A 15 -23.42 -8.60 -4.30
CA ARG A 15 -23.00 -9.86 -3.70
C ARG A 15 -23.60 -10.04 -2.31
N GLU A 16 -24.74 -9.44 -2.06
CA GLU A 16 -25.35 -9.40 -0.72
C GLU A 16 -25.68 -10.79 -0.17
N ASP A 17 -25.95 -11.75 -1.05
CA ASP A 17 -26.31 -13.13 -0.70
C ASP A 17 -25.14 -14.15 -0.88
N GLU A 18 -23.94 -13.68 -1.22
CA GLU A 18 -22.78 -14.56 -1.43
C GLU A 18 -21.95 -14.70 -0.16
N TRP A 19 -21.53 -15.94 0.17
CA TRP A 19 -20.51 -16.15 1.16
C TRP A 19 -19.14 -15.78 0.58
N ILE A 20 -18.53 -14.73 1.12
CA ILE A 20 -17.28 -14.19 0.62
C ILE A 20 -16.15 -14.50 1.60
N PRO A 21 -15.24 -15.43 1.28
CA PRO A 21 -14.14 -15.76 2.18
C PRO A 21 -13.08 -14.67 2.19
N GLN A 22 -12.55 -14.41 3.39
CA GLN A 22 -11.33 -13.64 3.59
C GLN A 22 -10.37 -14.46 4.45
N LEU A 23 -9.10 -14.51 4.08
CA LEU A 23 -8.09 -15.30 4.76
C LEU A 23 -6.82 -14.46 4.97
N VAL A 24 -6.32 -14.43 6.19
CA VAL A 24 -5.00 -13.89 6.52
C VAL A 24 -4.12 -15.02 7.02
N VAL A 25 -2.90 -15.08 6.50
CA VAL A 25 -1.84 -15.96 7.00
C VAL A 25 -0.62 -15.10 7.29
N SER A 26 -0.11 -15.16 8.51
CA SER A 26 1.09 -14.41 8.91
C SER A 26 2.10 -15.31 9.59
N ALA A 27 3.37 -14.93 9.49
CA ALA A 27 4.47 -15.57 10.20
C ALA A 27 5.51 -14.52 10.60
N ASP A 28 5.96 -14.59 11.85
CA ASP A 28 7.03 -13.75 12.38
C ASP A 28 8.15 -14.62 12.89
N ILE A 29 9.38 -14.16 12.70
CA ILE A 29 10.59 -14.79 13.22
C ILE A 29 11.50 -13.74 13.86
N ILE A 30 12.02 -14.06 15.03
CA ILE A 30 13.03 -13.26 15.72
C ILE A 30 14.37 -13.95 15.52
N LEU A 31 15.33 -13.22 14.99
CA LEU A 31 16.67 -13.71 14.70
C LEU A 31 17.69 -12.87 15.47
N ASP A 32 18.59 -13.54 16.16
CA ASP A 32 19.75 -12.90 16.76
C ASP A 32 20.90 -12.90 15.75
N TYR A 33 21.60 -11.78 15.66
CA TYR A 33 22.76 -11.63 14.77
C TYR A 33 23.90 -10.87 15.45
N GLY A 34 25.11 -11.05 14.95
CA GLY A 34 26.28 -10.39 15.52
C GLY A 34 26.56 -10.76 16.97
N SER A 35 26.77 -9.78 17.84
CA SER A 35 27.12 -9.93 19.25
C SER A 35 25.93 -9.77 20.21
N GLY A 36 24.73 -10.11 19.79
CA GLY A 36 23.52 -10.03 20.62
C GLY A 36 22.48 -9.06 20.11
N ASP A 37 22.64 -8.56 18.89
CA ASP A 37 21.63 -7.76 18.21
C ASP A 37 20.50 -8.65 17.72
N THR A 38 19.30 -8.10 17.67
CA THR A 38 18.09 -8.81 17.27
C THR A 38 17.49 -8.18 16.03
N MET A 39 16.96 -8.99 15.11
CA MET A 39 16.07 -8.53 14.05
C MET A 39 14.76 -9.31 14.06
N ILE A 40 13.70 -8.64 13.66
CA ILE A 40 12.37 -9.22 13.55
C ILE A 40 11.97 -9.19 12.08
N LEU A 41 11.66 -10.36 11.54
CA LEU A 41 11.13 -10.50 10.19
C LEU A 41 9.66 -10.94 10.29
N GLY A 42 8.78 -10.23 9.60
CA GLY A 42 7.37 -10.56 9.48
C GLY A 42 6.98 -10.70 8.02
N ALA A 43 6.10 -11.66 7.73
CA ALA A 43 5.47 -11.83 6.43
C ALA A 43 3.99 -12.10 6.62
N GLU A 44 3.17 -11.48 5.77
CA GLU A 44 1.73 -11.65 5.77
C GLU A 44 1.22 -11.81 4.35
N TYR A 45 0.26 -12.71 4.20
CA TYR A 45 -0.53 -12.84 2.98
C TYR A 45 -2.01 -12.69 3.33
N PHE A 46 -2.70 -11.85 2.55
CA PHE A 46 -4.13 -11.62 2.69
C PHE A 46 -4.85 -11.97 1.39
N TYR A 47 -5.80 -12.89 1.48
CA TYR A 47 -6.78 -13.17 0.44
C TYR A 47 -8.08 -12.46 0.75
N ASN A 48 -8.53 -11.62 -0.18
CA ASN A 48 -9.77 -10.86 -0.08
C ASN A 48 -10.77 -11.35 -1.15
N GLY A 49 -11.73 -12.19 -0.76
CA GLY A 49 -12.75 -12.67 -1.67
C GLY A 49 -13.67 -11.58 -2.24
N GLN A 50 -13.75 -10.41 -1.56
CA GLN A 50 -14.48 -9.22 -2.08
C GLN A 50 -13.70 -8.45 -3.13
N GLY A 51 -12.39 -8.68 -3.21
CA GLY A 51 -11.52 -7.95 -4.13
C GLY A 51 -11.78 -8.28 -5.59
N TYR A 52 -11.19 -7.47 -6.45
CA TYR A 52 -11.31 -7.55 -7.90
C TYR A 52 -10.03 -8.10 -8.52
N ASP A 53 -10.15 -8.71 -9.69
CA ASP A 53 -9.00 -9.15 -10.47
C ASP A 53 -8.34 -7.97 -11.19
N GLY A 54 -7.05 -8.11 -11.55
CA GLY A 54 -6.29 -7.07 -12.22
C GLY A 54 -6.97 -6.53 -13.49
N ALA A 55 -7.56 -7.41 -14.30
CA ALA A 55 -8.29 -6.99 -15.51
C ALA A 55 -9.50 -6.08 -15.21
N GLN A 56 -10.16 -6.26 -14.09
CA GLN A 56 -11.26 -5.39 -13.64
C GLN A 56 -10.72 -4.05 -13.11
N LEU A 57 -9.59 -4.08 -12.42
CA LEU A 57 -8.94 -2.87 -11.89
C LEU A 57 -8.28 -2.01 -12.98
N GLU A 58 -8.00 -2.58 -14.15
CA GLU A 58 -7.50 -1.85 -15.32
C GLU A 58 -8.62 -1.19 -16.15
N ASP A 59 -9.91 -1.56 -15.93
CA ASP A 59 -11.04 -0.96 -16.65
C ASP A 59 -11.44 0.39 -16.03
N PRO A 60 -11.27 1.52 -16.75
CA PRO A 60 -11.63 2.84 -16.24
C PRO A 60 -13.13 3.00 -15.94
N ASN A 61 -13.99 2.30 -16.69
CA ASN A 61 -15.45 2.36 -16.48
C ASN A 61 -15.83 1.66 -15.18
N PHE A 62 -15.16 0.53 -14.89
CA PHE A 62 -15.34 -0.19 -13.65
C PHE A 62 -14.87 0.64 -12.45
N LEU A 63 -13.69 1.27 -12.52
CA LEU A 63 -13.17 2.13 -11.46
C LEU A 63 -14.06 3.36 -11.21
N LEU A 64 -14.59 3.97 -12.29
CA LEU A 64 -15.55 5.07 -12.17
C LEU A 64 -16.83 4.62 -11.47
N TRP A 65 -17.39 3.48 -11.87
CA TRP A 65 -18.57 2.90 -11.24
C TRP A 65 -18.31 2.61 -9.76
N LEU A 66 -17.20 1.97 -9.44
CA LEU A 66 -16.80 1.65 -8.07
C LEU A 66 -16.65 2.91 -7.20
N GLY A 67 -16.06 3.99 -7.76
CA GLY A 67 -15.95 5.29 -7.11
C GLY A 67 -17.31 5.91 -6.80
N LEU A 68 -18.26 5.86 -7.74
CA LEU A 68 -19.62 6.38 -7.57
C LEU A 68 -20.41 5.61 -6.52
N GLN A 69 -20.16 4.31 -6.35
CA GLN A 69 -20.78 3.48 -5.33
C GLN A 69 -20.12 3.60 -3.93
N GLY A 70 -19.06 4.42 -3.81
CA GLY A 70 -18.30 4.53 -2.56
C GLY A 70 -17.51 3.28 -2.21
N GLY A 71 -17.28 2.39 -3.18
CA GLY A 71 -16.58 1.11 -3.01
C GLY A 71 -15.06 1.20 -3.06
N LEU A 72 -14.48 2.38 -3.33
CA LEU A 72 -13.03 2.58 -3.30
C LEU A 72 -12.53 2.59 -1.84
N ARG A 73 -12.15 1.41 -1.37
CA ARG A 73 -11.56 1.24 -0.03
C ARG A 73 -10.11 0.81 -0.22
N PRO A 74 -9.12 1.60 0.27
CA PRO A 74 -7.72 1.19 0.27
C PRO A 74 -7.54 -0.17 0.97
N LEU A 75 -6.65 -1.02 0.45
CA LEU A 75 -6.38 -2.38 0.92
C LEU A 75 -7.53 -3.39 0.69
N TYR A 76 -8.53 -3.02 -0.12
CA TYR A 76 -9.67 -3.88 -0.41
C TYR A 76 -10.02 -3.96 -1.89
N LEU A 77 -9.23 -3.31 -2.76
CA LEU A 77 -9.49 -3.32 -4.20
C LEU A 77 -9.10 -4.65 -4.85
N GLY A 78 -7.93 -5.17 -4.52
CA GLY A 78 -7.46 -6.44 -5.06
C GLY A 78 -7.91 -7.67 -4.27
N ARG A 79 -7.66 -8.85 -4.82
CA ARG A 79 -7.89 -10.14 -4.17
C ARG A 79 -6.70 -10.65 -3.38
N HIS A 80 -5.50 -10.32 -3.81
CA HIS A 80 -4.27 -10.90 -3.28
C HIS A 80 -3.33 -9.80 -2.83
N TYR A 81 -3.03 -9.80 -1.54
CA TYR A 81 -2.07 -8.88 -0.93
C TYR A 81 -0.96 -9.63 -0.23
N GLY A 82 0.21 -9.02 -0.16
CA GLY A 82 1.30 -9.48 0.66
C GLY A 82 1.98 -8.33 1.35
N ALA A 83 2.47 -8.59 2.55
CA ALA A 83 3.28 -7.65 3.30
C ALA A 83 4.53 -8.33 3.83
N LEU A 84 5.64 -7.58 3.85
CA LEU A 84 6.89 -7.96 4.49
C LEU A 84 7.31 -6.84 5.43
N ALA A 85 7.85 -7.19 6.58
CA ALA A 85 8.40 -6.25 7.54
C ALA A 85 9.75 -6.76 8.07
N LEU A 86 10.70 -5.84 8.22
CA LEU A 86 11.98 -6.05 8.88
C LEU A 86 12.16 -4.95 9.93
N VAL A 87 12.33 -5.33 11.18
CA VAL A 87 12.60 -4.40 12.27
C VAL A 87 14.00 -4.69 12.84
N LEU A 88 14.81 -3.66 12.95
CA LEU A 88 16.15 -3.68 13.52
C LEU A 88 16.17 -2.72 14.73
N PRO A 89 15.84 -3.19 15.94
CA PRO A 89 15.95 -2.38 17.14
C PRO A 89 17.44 -2.29 17.57
N ALA A 90 17.92 -1.08 17.75
CA ALA A 90 19.26 -0.79 18.28
C ALA A 90 20.41 -1.56 17.59
N PRO A 91 20.57 -1.51 16.24
CA PRO A 91 21.52 -2.37 15.54
C PRO A 91 22.98 -1.98 15.80
N GLY A 92 23.78 -2.95 16.23
CA GLY A 92 25.23 -2.81 16.44
C GLY A 92 25.60 -1.76 17.47
N ARG A 93 26.25 -0.67 17.05
CA ARG A 93 26.63 0.45 17.92
C ARG A 93 25.60 1.56 17.99
N LEU A 94 24.48 1.40 17.33
CA LEU A 94 23.42 2.42 17.24
C LEU A 94 22.35 2.15 18.30
N GLU A 95 22.73 2.09 19.57
CA GLU A 95 21.87 1.69 20.70
C GLU A 95 20.58 2.53 20.85
N ASP A 96 20.60 3.79 20.42
CA ASP A 96 19.46 4.69 20.47
C ASP A 96 18.68 4.78 19.15
N SER A 97 19.01 3.93 18.18
CA SER A 97 18.40 3.94 16.83
C SER A 97 17.54 2.71 16.61
N SER A 98 16.50 2.87 15.79
CA SER A 98 15.76 1.75 15.24
C SER A 98 15.44 1.98 13.76
N PHE A 99 15.42 0.90 13.00
CA PHE A 99 15.02 0.90 11.60
C PHE A 99 13.87 -0.06 11.42
N THR A 100 12.87 0.37 10.66
CA THR A 100 11.77 -0.48 10.20
C THR A 100 11.66 -0.36 8.71
N PHE A 101 11.84 -1.46 8.00
CA PHE A 101 11.54 -1.56 6.58
C PHE A 101 10.25 -2.37 6.42
N SER A 102 9.31 -1.86 5.63
CA SER A 102 8.07 -2.56 5.30
C SER A 102 7.76 -2.43 3.82
N THR A 103 7.16 -3.46 3.28
CA THR A 103 6.63 -3.46 1.91
C THR A 103 5.25 -4.10 1.94
N ILE A 104 4.30 -3.48 1.27
CA ILE A 104 2.99 -4.04 0.99
C ILE A 104 2.77 -4.04 -0.52
N GLY A 105 2.12 -5.07 -1.03
CA GLY A 105 1.81 -5.20 -2.45
C GLY A 105 0.42 -5.74 -2.70
N ASN A 106 -0.22 -5.22 -3.71
CA ASN A 106 -1.40 -5.79 -4.33
C ASN A 106 -0.96 -6.63 -5.52
N PHE A 107 -0.98 -7.95 -5.36
CA PHE A 107 -0.58 -8.87 -6.44
C PHE A 107 -1.63 -8.97 -7.55
N SER A 108 -2.86 -8.47 -7.33
CA SER A 108 -3.90 -8.48 -8.35
C SER A 108 -3.65 -7.44 -9.43
N ASP A 109 -3.09 -6.29 -9.08
CA ASP A 109 -2.74 -5.20 -10.02
C ASP A 109 -1.22 -5.01 -10.21
N GLY A 110 -0.40 -5.70 -9.41
CA GLY A 110 1.06 -5.61 -9.48
C GLY A 110 1.65 -4.30 -8.95
N SER A 111 0.93 -3.59 -8.08
CA SER A 111 1.39 -2.35 -7.47
C SER A 111 1.94 -2.58 -6.06
N PHE A 112 2.97 -1.82 -5.68
CA PHE A 112 3.70 -2.00 -4.43
C PHE A 112 4.03 -0.66 -3.78
N LEU A 113 4.10 -0.69 -2.44
CA LEU A 113 4.52 0.41 -1.60
C LEU A 113 5.57 -0.09 -0.59
N SER A 114 6.76 0.49 -0.62
CA SER A 114 7.80 0.25 0.38
C SER A 114 8.01 1.47 1.24
N ARG A 115 8.30 1.24 2.52
CA ARG A 115 8.57 2.29 3.48
C ARG A 115 9.75 1.90 4.37
N LEU A 116 10.66 2.85 4.56
CA LEU A 116 11.74 2.80 5.52
C LEU A 116 11.49 3.86 6.57
N ASP A 117 11.38 3.46 7.82
CA ASP A 117 11.32 4.34 8.98
C ASP A 117 12.64 4.25 9.76
N TYR A 118 13.12 5.41 10.18
CA TYR A 118 14.26 5.56 11.09
C TYR A 118 13.82 6.35 12.31
N SER A 119 14.10 5.82 13.49
CA SER A 119 13.87 6.50 14.76
C SER A 119 15.18 6.60 15.54
N TYR A 120 15.46 7.78 16.08
CA TYR A 120 16.62 8.03 16.93
C TYR A 120 16.18 8.73 18.22
N ARG A 121 16.55 8.14 19.37
CA ARG A 121 16.32 8.72 20.68
C ARG A 121 17.47 9.66 21.03
N LEU A 122 17.21 10.96 20.95
CA LEU A 122 18.18 12.00 21.23
C LEU A 122 18.37 12.22 22.74
N LEU A 123 17.26 12.18 23.50
CA LEU A 123 17.20 12.29 24.95
C LEU A 123 16.15 11.29 25.47
N GLN A 124 16.04 11.12 26.80
CA GLN A 124 15.03 10.22 27.37
C GLN A 124 13.62 10.52 26.89
N ASP A 125 13.30 11.82 26.74
CA ASP A 125 11.97 12.30 26.41
C ASP A 125 11.89 12.92 24.99
N LEU A 126 12.96 12.82 24.17
CA LEU A 126 13.01 13.39 22.82
C LEU A 126 13.49 12.38 21.80
N SER A 127 12.68 12.11 20.80
CA SER A 127 13.04 11.32 19.64
C SER A 127 12.85 12.05 18.32
N ILE A 128 13.68 11.69 17.34
CA ILE A 128 13.62 12.14 15.95
C ILE A 128 13.19 10.94 15.11
N ASN A 129 12.21 11.15 14.27
CA ASN A 129 11.71 10.14 13.34
C ASN A 129 11.86 10.67 11.92
N ALA A 130 12.30 9.83 11.00
CA ALA A 130 12.36 10.12 9.58
C ALA A 130 11.81 8.93 8.81
N PHE A 131 11.20 9.17 7.66
CA PHE A 131 10.77 8.10 6.79
C PHE A 131 11.02 8.43 5.32
N ALA A 132 11.20 7.37 4.55
CA ALA A 132 11.17 7.38 3.10
C ALA A 132 10.13 6.36 2.63
N MET A 133 9.28 6.74 1.69
CA MET A 133 8.25 5.87 1.11
C MET A 133 8.36 5.90 -0.41
N TYR A 134 8.34 4.73 -1.03
CA TYR A 134 8.52 4.54 -2.46
C TYR A 134 7.42 3.65 -3.04
N GLN A 135 6.77 4.15 -4.09
CA GLN A 135 5.73 3.44 -4.85
C GLN A 135 6.35 2.89 -6.13
N PHE A 136 6.05 1.64 -6.49
CA PHE A 136 6.61 0.98 -7.67
C PHE A 136 5.71 -0.14 -8.19
N GLY A 137 6.08 -0.69 -9.35
CA GLY A 137 5.32 -1.72 -10.04
C GLY A 137 4.36 -1.16 -11.08
N SER A 138 3.30 -1.88 -11.36
CA SER A 138 2.25 -1.44 -12.28
C SER A 138 1.43 -0.28 -11.69
N VAL A 139 0.73 0.44 -12.57
CA VAL A 139 -0.29 1.40 -12.11
C VAL A 139 -1.40 0.62 -11.43
N GLY A 140 -1.76 1.01 -10.22
CA GLY A 140 -2.73 0.28 -9.39
C GLY A 140 -2.95 0.97 -8.05
N GLU A 141 -3.39 0.21 -7.07
CA GLU A 141 -3.79 0.72 -5.75
C GLU A 141 -2.65 1.45 -5.02
N PHE A 142 -1.42 0.92 -5.09
CA PHE A 142 -0.25 1.46 -4.39
C PHE A 142 0.66 2.30 -5.27
N ASN A 143 0.44 2.31 -6.59
CA ASN A 143 1.21 3.09 -7.55
C ASN A 143 0.25 3.70 -8.57
N TYR A 144 -0.40 4.78 -8.21
CA TYR A 144 -1.42 5.38 -9.06
C TYR A 144 -0.86 6.49 -9.96
N SER A 145 -1.41 6.57 -11.16
CA SER A 145 -1.23 7.73 -12.05
C SER A 145 -2.59 8.14 -12.60
N ASN A 146 -2.84 9.43 -12.67
CA ASN A 146 -4.03 9.96 -13.31
C ASN A 146 -3.73 10.31 -14.77
N THR A 147 -4.58 9.88 -15.69
CA THR A 147 -4.55 10.32 -17.07
C THR A 147 -5.78 11.18 -17.33
N VAL A 148 -5.56 12.44 -17.67
CA VAL A 148 -6.64 13.38 -18.03
C VAL A 148 -6.69 13.48 -19.53
N GLU A 149 -7.79 13.01 -20.13
CA GLU A 149 -8.06 13.16 -21.54
C GLU A 149 -8.71 14.53 -21.80
N ILE A 150 -8.04 15.38 -22.56
CA ILE A 150 -8.56 16.68 -22.97
C ILE A 150 -8.91 16.58 -24.46
N PRO A 151 -10.18 16.79 -24.86
CA PRO A 151 -10.58 16.71 -26.25
C PRO A 151 -9.70 17.56 -27.16
N GLY A 152 -9.08 16.92 -28.18
CA GLY A 152 -8.20 17.59 -29.14
C GLY A 152 -6.75 17.81 -28.68
N GLN A 153 -6.34 17.26 -27.54
CA GLN A 153 -4.95 17.27 -27.06
C GLN A 153 -4.48 15.84 -26.75
N GLU A 154 -3.16 15.68 -26.64
CA GLU A 154 -2.62 14.40 -26.13
C GLU A 154 -3.01 14.21 -24.65
N PRO A 155 -3.30 12.96 -24.22
CA PRO A 155 -3.64 12.65 -22.85
C PRO A 155 -2.55 13.15 -21.88
N LEU A 156 -2.92 13.95 -20.89
CA LEU A 156 -2.01 14.42 -19.85
C LEU A 156 -1.90 13.36 -18.76
N ARG A 157 -0.76 12.71 -18.66
CA ARG A 157 -0.48 11.77 -17.58
C ARG A 157 0.12 12.52 -16.39
N ILE A 158 -0.56 12.46 -15.25
CA ILE A 158 -0.10 13.01 -13.98
C ILE A 158 0.39 11.82 -13.14
N PRO A 159 1.71 11.60 -13.03
CA PRO A 159 2.23 10.53 -12.17
C PRO A 159 1.95 10.85 -10.70
N GLY A 160 1.65 9.82 -9.91
CA GLY A 160 1.65 9.94 -8.45
C GLY A 160 3.08 10.20 -7.91
N PRO A 161 3.22 10.59 -6.64
CA PRO A 161 4.54 10.77 -6.03
C PRO A 161 5.22 9.41 -5.86
N GLU A 162 6.23 9.14 -6.66
CA GLU A 162 7.00 7.89 -6.58
C GLU A 162 7.79 7.79 -5.27
N LEU A 163 8.33 8.92 -4.80
CA LEU A 163 9.11 9.02 -3.56
C LEU A 163 8.55 10.10 -2.65
N MET A 164 8.29 9.75 -1.41
CA MET A 164 7.92 10.69 -0.34
C MET A 164 8.92 10.58 0.81
N LEU A 165 9.34 11.74 1.32
CA LEU A 165 10.22 11.85 2.47
C LEU A 165 9.52 12.66 3.56
N GLY A 166 9.71 12.28 4.81
CA GLY A 166 9.15 13.03 5.93
C GLY A 166 9.96 12.84 7.19
N GLY A 167 9.73 13.74 8.15
CA GLY A 167 10.35 13.69 9.46
C GLY A 167 9.47 14.33 10.52
N ALA A 168 9.65 13.89 11.77
CA ALA A 168 8.94 14.38 12.94
C ALA A 168 9.83 14.37 14.18
N PHE A 169 9.53 15.27 15.10
CA PHE A 169 10.04 15.25 16.47
C PHE A 169 8.92 14.80 17.40
N ARG A 170 9.24 13.93 18.33
CA ARG A 170 8.33 13.49 19.37
C ARG A 170 8.93 13.81 20.73
N MET A 171 8.17 14.48 21.57
CA MET A 171 8.50 14.78 22.95
C MET A 171 7.47 14.13 23.87
N ASP A 172 7.92 13.32 24.82
CA ASP A 172 7.07 12.68 25.82
C ASP A 172 7.21 13.47 27.13
N PHE A 173 6.08 13.82 27.79
CA PHE A 173 6.02 14.64 29.02
C PHE A 173 5.48 13.81 30.17
#